data_ca89716c394139ce608b838bd97e241e
#
_entry.id   ca89716c394139ce608b838bd97e241e
#
_cell.length_a   1.000
_cell.length_b   1.000
_cell.length_c   1.000
_cell.angle_alpha   90.00
_cell.angle_beta   90.00
_cell.angle_gamma   90.00
#
_symmetry.space_group_name_H-M   'P 1'
#
loop_
_entity.id
_entity.type
_entity.pdbx_description
1 polymer ?
#
loop_
_entity_poly.entity_id
_entity_poly.type
_entity_poly.pdbx_seq_one_letter_code
_entity_poly.pdbx_strand_id
1 'polypeptide(L)'
;MTWSIQLFTAGLNEKADRMQGKLTDAFDQLELLETQTEGLKTVWEGEASEEWVVQLQSCLDEGKTRIQEMRDLLSKVLEAAGKLVLEEEQNKKLVEELKG
;
A
#
# COMPACT_ATOMS: atom_id res chain seq x y z
N MET A 1 -9.83 -31.65 -4.51
CA MET A 1 -9.14 -30.42 -4.14
C MET A 1 -10.14 -29.34 -3.78
N THR A 2 -10.05 -28.81 -2.58
CA THR A 2 -11.04 -27.87 -2.03
C THR A 2 -10.54 -26.42 -2.04
N TRP A 3 -9.90 -26.01 -3.12
CA TRP A 3 -9.53 -24.61 -3.26
C TRP A 3 -10.80 -23.78 -3.43
N SER A 4 -10.95 -22.74 -2.64
CA SER A 4 -12.06 -21.82 -2.77
C SER A 4 -11.57 -20.38 -2.87
N ILE A 5 -12.34 -19.55 -3.57
CA ILE A 5 -12.06 -18.12 -3.68
C ILE A 5 -12.10 -17.45 -2.30
N GLN A 6 -12.96 -17.94 -1.41
CA GLN A 6 -13.06 -17.41 -0.05
C GLN A 6 -11.77 -17.62 0.75
N LEU A 7 -11.17 -18.83 0.67
CA LEU A 7 -9.90 -19.12 1.33
C LEU A 7 -8.76 -18.30 0.72
N PHE A 8 -8.74 -18.18 -0.60
CA PHE A 8 -7.76 -17.36 -1.31
C PHE A 8 -7.87 -15.90 -0.87
N THR A 9 -9.10 -15.35 -0.82
CA THR A 9 -9.36 -13.98 -0.43
C THR A 9 -8.99 -13.71 1.02
N ALA A 10 -9.26 -14.65 1.93
CA ALA A 10 -8.87 -14.52 3.34
C ALA A 10 -7.35 -14.44 3.48
N GLY A 11 -6.61 -15.30 2.77
CA GLY A 11 -5.15 -15.25 2.75
C GLY A 11 -4.61 -13.97 2.14
N LEU A 12 -5.24 -13.50 1.06
CA LEU A 12 -4.88 -12.24 0.41
C LEU A 12 -5.11 -11.05 1.35
N ASN A 13 -6.24 -11.01 2.04
CA ASN A 13 -6.55 -9.96 3.00
C ASN A 13 -5.51 -9.89 4.11
N GLU A 14 -5.12 -11.03 4.66
CA GLU A 14 -4.10 -11.09 5.71
C GLU A 14 -2.77 -10.55 5.23
N LYS A 15 -2.32 -10.97 4.04
CA LYS A 15 -1.07 -10.51 3.45
C LYS A 15 -1.12 -9.03 3.11
N ALA A 16 -2.24 -8.56 2.56
CA ALA A 16 -2.42 -7.16 2.22
C ALA A 16 -2.41 -6.27 3.46
N ASP A 17 -3.03 -6.70 4.56
CA ASP A 17 -2.98 -5.97 5.83
C ASP A 17 -1.56 -5.83 6.33
N ARG A 18 -0.76 -6.89 6.24
CA ARG A 18 0.65 -6.84 6.62
C ARG A 18 1.43 -5.88 5.72
N MET A 19 1.18 -5.90 4.42
CA MET A 19 1.82 -4.98 3.48
C MET A 19 1.43 -3.54 3.75
N GLN A 20 0.15 -3.28 4.02
CA GLN A 20 -0.31 -1.93 4.39
C GLN A 20 0.39 -1.43 5.65
N GLY A 21 0.55 -2.30 6.65
CA GLY A 21 1.29 -1.95 7.87
C GLY A 21 2.74 -1.59 7.58
N LYS A 22 3.41 -2.38 6.73
CA LYS A 22 4.80 -2.12 6.34
C LYS A 22 4.92 -0.83 5.53
N LEU A 23 3.98 -0.56 4.63
CA LEU A 23 3.97 0.68 3.85
C LEU A 23 3.74 1.90 4.73
N THR A 24 2.87 1.78 5.73
CA THR A 24 2.65 2.84 6.72
C THR A 24 3.93 3.11 7.51
N ASP A 25 4.61 2.06 7.97
CA ASP A 25 5.88 2.19 8.70
C ASP A 25 6.94 2.85 7.82
N ALA A 26 7.03 2.46 6.54
CA ALA A 26 7.97 3.06 5.59
C ALA A 26 7.68 4.54 5.38
N PHE A 27 6.41 4.90 5.25
CA PHE A 27 5.99 6.30 5.11
C PHE A 27 6.40 7.11 6.34
N ASP A 28 6.16 6.58 7.54
CA ASP A 28 6.54 7.23 8.80
C ASP A 28 8.05 7.41 8.90
N GLN A 29 8.84 6.44 8.43
CA GLN A 29 10.30 6.55 8.39
C GLN A 29 10.74 7.66 7.43
N LEU A 30 10.08 7.81 6.29
CA LEU A 30 10.38 8.89 5.36
C LEU A 30 10.03 10.26 5.96
N GLU A 31 8.94 10.37 6.70
CA GLU A 31 8.60 11.60 7.42
C GLU A 31 9.65 11.95 8.47
N LEU A 32 10.11 10.94 9.21
CA LEU A 32 11.16 11.14 10.21
C LEU A 32 12.46 11.62 9.54
N LEU A 33 12.82 11.01 8.43
CA LEU A 33 14.01 11.41 7.67
C LEU A 33 13.87 12.83 7.13
N GLU A 34 12.67 13.20 6.69
CA GLU A 34 12.39 14.58 6.26
C GLU A 34 12.61 15.58 7.40
N THR A 35 12.13 15.27 8.60
CA THR A 35 12.34 16.11 9.78
C THR A 35 13.83 16.25 10.10
N GLN A 36 14.58 15.16 10.03
CA GLN A 36 16.02 15.16 10.24
C GLN A 36 16.77 15.98 9.18
N THR A 37 16.32 15.91 7.93
CA THR A 37 16.87 16.69 6.83
C THR A 37 16.65 18.18 7.06
N GLU A 38 15.47 18.57 7.53
CA GLU A 38 15.19 19.96 7.86
C GLU A 38 16.09 20.48 9.00
N GLY A 39 16.37 19.62 9.97
CA GLY A 39 17.32 19.93 11.03
C GLY A 39 18.73 20.18 10.49
N LEU A 40 19.14 19.47 9.45
CA LEU A 40 20.44 19.67 8.82
C LEU A 40 20.56 21.03 8.12
N LYS A 41 19.46 21.56 7.59
CA LYS A 41 19.47 22.90 6.95
C LYS A 41 19.93 23.99 7.88
N THR A 42 19.66 23.88 9.18
CA THR A 42 20.03 24.89 10.17
C THR A 42 21.52 24.84 10.54
N VAL A 43 22.18 23.71 10.31
CA VAL A 43 23.56 23.46 10.71
C VAL A 43 24.52 23.51 9.52
N TRP A 44 24.02 23.17 8.34
CA TRP A 44 24.84 23.02 7.13
C TRP A 44 24.71 24.25 6.23
N GLU A 45 25.79 24.95 6.04
CA GLU A 45 25.84 26.18 5.22
C GLU A 45 26.59 25.92 3.92
N GLY A 46 26.17 26.61 2.83
CA GLY A 46 26.84 26.57 1.54
C GLY A 46 25.94 26.12 0.41
N GLU A 47 26.32 26.50 -0.83
CA GLU A 47 25.53 26.17 -2.04
C GLU A 47 25.41 24.67 -2.28
N ALA A 48 26.50 23.93 -2.06
CA ALA A 48 26.49 22.48 -2.26
C ALA A 48 25.54 21.76 -1.30
N SER A 49 25.44 22.25 -0.06
CA SER A 49 24.51 21.67 0.93
C SER A 49 23.07 22.01 0.60
N GLU A 50 22.80 23.19 0.06
CA GLU A 50 21.45 23.56 -0.38
C GLU A 50 20.97 22.66 -1.52
N GLU A 51 21.82 22.45 -2.54
CA GLU A 51 21.52 21.54 -3.65
C GLU A 51 21.26 20.12 -3.16
N TRP A 52 22.11 19.63 -2.26
CA TRP A 52 21.97 18.28 -1.70
C TRP A 52 20.65 18.13 -0.95
N VAL A 53 20.29 19.13 -0.14
CA VAL A 53 19.03 19.12 0.62
C VAL A 53 17.83 19.14 -0.33
N VAL A 54 17.87 19.93 -1.39
CA VAL A 54 16.80 19.98 -2.39
C VAL A 54 16.64 18.63 -3.09
N GLN A 55 17.74 17.99 -3.48
CA GLN A 55 17.70 16.67 -4.09
C GLN A 55 17.16 15.61 -3.13
N LEU A 56 17.57 15.65 -1.88
CA LEU A 56 17.09 14.73 -0.86
C LEU A 56 15.59 14.92 -0.63
N GLN A 57 15.14 16.16 -0.54
CA GLN A 57 13.71 16.46 -0.38
C GLN A 57 12.89 15.91 -1.55
N SER A 58 13.40 16.08 -2.77
CA SER A 58 12.77 15.54 -3.98
C SER A 58 12.66 14.01 -3.93
N CYS A 59 13.74 13.35 -3.49
CA CYS A 59 13.73 11.89 -3.32
C CYS A 59 12.72 11.43 -2.26
N LEU A 60 12.63 12.16 -1.16
CA LEU A 60 11.68 11.86 -0.09
C LEU A 60 10.24 12.01 -0.56
N ASP A 61 9.95 13.08 -1.28
CA ASP A 61 8.62 13.33 -1.84
C ASP A 61 8.23 12.25 -2.83
N GLU A 62 9.15 11.86 -3.70
CA GLU A 62 8.94 10.77 -4.65
C GLU A 62 8.69 9.44 -3.93
N GLY A 63 9.47 9.15 -2.89
CA GLY A 63 9.29 7.94 -2.09
C GLY A 63 7.93 7.88 -1.43
N LYS A 64 7.48 8.98 -0.84
CA LYS A 64 6.15 9.10 -0.24
C LYS A 64 5.04 8.86 -1.26
N THR A 65 5.17 9.46 -2.44
CA THR A 65 4.22 9.31 -3.53
C THR A 65 4.11 7.85 -3.96
N ARG A 66 5.24 7.17 -4.12
CA ARG A 66 5.24 5.76 -4.51
C ARG A 66 4.63 4.85 -3.45
N ILE A 67 4.88 5.13 -2.18
CA ILE A 67 4.27 4.39 -1.08
C ILE A 67 2.75 4.57 -1.12
N GLN A 68 2.27 5.79 -1.34
CA GLN A 68 0.85 6.07 -1.43
C GLN A 68 0.20 5.35 -2.63
N GLU A 69 0.88 5.34 -3.77
CA GLU A 69 0.43 4.61 -4.96
C GLU A 69 0.32 3.11 -4.68
N MET A 70 1.28 2.54 -3.96
CA MET A 70 1.24 1.13 -3.57
C MET A 70 0.08 0.82 -2.64
N ARG A 71 -0.20 1.70 -1.68
CA ARG A 71 -1.33 1.56 -0.76
C ARG A 71 -2.65 1.59 -1.53
N ASP A 72 -2.77 2.53 -2.48
CA ASP A 72 -3.95 2.63 -3.33
C ASP A 72 -4.14 1.39 -4.20
N LEU A 73 -3.05 0.87 -4.74
CA LEU A 73 -3.08 -0.36 -5.53
C LEU A 73 -3.54 -1.56 -4.70
N LEU A 74 -3.03 -1.69 -3.48
CA LEU A 74 -3.48 -2.75 -2.56
C LEU A 74 -4.95 -2.65 -2.26
N SER A 75 -5.45 -1.43 -2.03
CA SER A 75 -6.88 -1.21 -1.79
C SER A 75 -7.73 -1.66 -2.98
N LYS A 76 -7.27 -1.39 -4.20
CA LYS A 76 -7.95 -1.82 -5.42
C LYS A 76 -7.94 -3.34 -5.57
N VAL A 77 -6.83 -3.98 -5.24
CA VAL A 77 -6.71 -5.45 -5.27
C VAL A 77 -7.70 -6.07 -4.28
N LEU A 78 -7.79 -5.54 -3.07
CA LEU A 78 -8.73 -6.03 -2.06
C LEU A 78 -10.18 -5.82 -2.49
N GLU A 79 -10.49 -4.71 -3.11
CA GLU A 79 -11.82 -4.43 -3.65
C GLU A 79 -12.19 -5.44 -4.75
N ALA A 80 -11.27 -5.70 -5.67
CA ALA A 80 -11.48 -6.69 -6.73
C ALA A 80 -11.68 -8.09 -6.17
N ALA A 81 -10.92 -8.47 -5.16
CA ALA A 81 -11.06 -9.77 -4.49
C ALA A 81 -12.43 -9.90 -3.81
N GLY A 82 -12.91 -8.82 -3.17
CA GLY A 82 -14.23 -8.79 -2.57
C GLY A 82 -15.34 -8.99 -3.59
N LYS A 83 -15.21 -8.38 -4.76
CA LYS A 83 -16.18 -8.57 -5.86
C LYS A 83 -16.20 -10.01 -6.36
N LEU A 84 -15.04 -10.66 -6.46
CA LEU A 84 -14.95 -12.06 -6.86
C LEU A 84 -15.69 -12.97 -5.88
N VAL A 85 -15.57 -12.74 -4.59
CA VAL A 85 -16.29 -13.49 -3.56
C VAL A 85 -17.80 -13.32 -3.73
N LEU A 86 -18.26 -12.09 -3.95
CA LEU A 86 -19.69 -11.83 -4.16
C LEU A 86 -20.22 -12.56 -5.40
N GLU A 87 -19.48 -12.51 -6.50
CA GLU A 87 -19.86 -13.22 -7.73
C GLU A 87 -19.95 -14.73 -7.52
N GLU A 88 -19.00 -15.30 -6.80
CA GLU A 88 -19.02 -16.73 -6.47
C GLU A 88 -20.26 -17.11 -5.66
N GLU A 89 -20.59 -16.32 -4.66
CA GLU A 89 -21.78 -16.55 -3.83
C GLU A 89 -23.07 -16.47 -4.66
N GLN A 90 -23.15 -15.48 -5.55
CA GLN A 90 -24.30 -15.33 -6.45
C GLN A 90 -24.42 -16.52 -7.39
N ASN A 91 -23.31 -16.98 -7.94
CA ASN A 91 -23.28 -18.14 -8.83
C ASN A 91 -23.70 -19.41 -8.10
N LYS A 92 -23.28 -19.58 -6.87
CA LYS A 92 -23.71 -20.73 -6.03
C LYS A 92 -25.22 -20.74 -5.79
N LYS A 93 -25.79 -19.58 -5.51
CA LYS A 93 -27.24 -19.43 -5.34
C LYS A 93 -28.00 -19.80 -6.61
N LEU A 94 -27.51 -19.31 -7.77
CA LEU A 94 -28.10 -19.64 -9.05
C LEU A 94 -28.10 -21.13 -9.32
N VAL A 95 -27.00 -21.80 -9.05
CA VAL A 95 -26.88 -23.27 -9.23
C VAL A 95 -27.85 -24.00 -8.31
N GLU A 96 -27.98 -23.59 -7.06
CA GLU A 96 -28.92 -24.17 -6.12
C GLU A 96 -30.36 -23.99 -6.57
N GLU A 97 -30.72 -22.81 -7.07
CA GLU A 97 -32.04 -22.52 -7.62
C GLU A 97 -32.37 -23.41 -8.83
N LEU A 98 -31.37 -23.64 -9.69
CA LEU A 98 -31.54 -24.50 -10.86
C LEU A 98 -31.69 -25.97 -10.50
N LYS A 99 -31.13 -26.41 -9.38
CA LYS A 99 -31.26 -27.78 -8.89
C LYS A 99 -32.60 -28.03 -8.16
N GLY A 100 -33.14 -26.99 -7.62
CA GLY A 100 -34.37 -27.05 -6.86
C GLY A 100 -35.58 -27.18 -7.73
#